data_2a7e03f9340a743cd7d793d6253680c6
#
_entry.id   2a7e03f9340a743cd7d793d6253680c6
#
_cell.length_a   1.000
_cell.length_b   1.000
_cell.length_c   1.000
_cell.angle_alpha   90.00
_cell.angle_beta   90.00
_cell.angle_gamma   90.00
#
_symmetry.space_group_name_H-M   'P 1'
#
loop_
_entity.id
_entity.type
_entity.pdbx_description
1 polymer ?
#
loop_
_entity_poly.entity_id
_entity_poly.type
_entity_poly.pdbx_seq_one_letter_code
_entity_poly.pdbx_strand_id
1 'polypeptide(L)'
;TKISNHINDFGSEGRDSTISTLHKADIAYAGLRKKCETTVVIRNGKRIGICCFSPNAVTVNILNITYATTLVRSLREKCDYVIVSFHGGGEGKEFLHVTREEEFCFGQSRGNVYLFAHACIDAGADLVFGHGASLR
;
A
#
# COMPACT_ATOMS: atom_id res chain seq x y z
N THR A 1 -6.37 -4.84 7.68
CA THR A 1 -5.18 -5.47 7.06
C THR A 1 -4.88 -4.84 5.70
N LYS A 2 -3.66 -4.98 5.21
CA LYS A 2 -3.21 -4.50 3.90
C LYS A 2 -3.33 -5.59 2.84
N ILE A 3 -3.72 -5.20 1.64
CA ILE A 3 -3.65 -6.05 0.46
C ILE A 3 -2.26 -5.88 -0.17
N SER A 4 -1.54 -6.98 -0.34
CA SER A 4 -0.18 -6.99 -0.90
C SER A 4 -0.15 -7.52 -2.34
N ASN A 5 1.04 -7.56 -2.95
CA ASN A 5 1.25 -8.11 -4.29
C ASN A 5 0.84 -9.59 -4.42
N HIS A 6 0.81 -10.35 -3.32
CA HIS A 6 0.45 -11.78 -3.31
C HIS A 6 -1.05 -12.06 -3.26
N ILE A 7 -1.89 -11.03 -3.22
CA ILE A 7 -3.36 -11.21 -3.12
C ILE A 7 -3.95 -12.02 -4.27
N ASN A 8 -3.28 -12.08 -5.40
CA ASN A 8 -3.75 -12.75 -6.61
C ASN A 8 -3.00 -14.03 -6.97
N ASP A 9 -2.16 -14.58 -6.08
CA ASP A 9 -1.37 -15.79 -6.33
C ASP A 9 -2.25 -17.01 -6.62
N PHE A 10 -3.44 -17.07 -6.01
CA PHE A 10 -4.48 -18.07 -6.26
C PHE A 10 -5.63 -17.54 -7.13
N GLY A 11 -5.35 -16.55 -7.99
CA GLY A 11 -6.33 -15.99 -8.92
C GLY A 11 -7.47 -15.21 -8.25
N SER A 12 -8.55 -15.02 -9.00
CA SER A 12 -9.73 -14.29 -8.52
C SER A 12 -10.44 -15.01 -7.38
N GLU A 13 -10.52 -16.33 -7.43
CA GLU A 13 -11.20 -17.13 -6.39
C GLU A 13 -10.48 -17.02 -5.04
N GLY A 14 -9.16 -17.16 -5.01
CA GLY A 14 -8.36 -16.98 -3.79
C GLY A 14 -8.47 -15.58 -3.22
N ARG A 15 -8.44 -14.56 -4.09
CA ARG A 15 -8.67 -13.17 -3.69
C ARG A 15 -10.05 -12.96 -3.07
N ASP A 16 -11.11 -13.43 -3.72
CA ASP A 16 -12.48 -13.23 -3.27
C ASP A 16 -12.74 -14.04 -1.96
N SER A 17 -12.13 -15.22 -1.82
CA SER A 17 -12.13 -15.99 -0.56
C SER A 17 -11.47 -15.22 0.58
N THR A 18 -10.31 -14.61 0.33
CA THR A 18 -9.61 -13.77 1.32
C THR A 18 -10.48 -12.60 1.76
N ILE A 19 -11.08 -11.88 0.81
CA ILE A 19 -11.99 -10.75 1.09
C ILE A 19 -13.18 -11.20 1.92
N SER A 20 -13.83 -12.32 1.54
CA SER A 20 -14.95 -12.88 2.29
C SER A 20 -14.58 -13.22 3.73
N THR A 21 -13.39 -13.79 3.93
CA THR A 21 -12.88 -14.12 5.27
C THR A 21 -12.65 -12.87 6.12
N LEU A 22 -12.05 -11.82 5.53
CA LEU A 22 -11.86 -10.55 6.22
C LEU A 22 -13.19 -9.90 6.62
N HIS A 23 -14.17 -9.91 5.72
CA HIS A 23 -15.52 -9.41 6.01
C HIS A 23 -16.19 -10.18 7.16
N LYS A 24 -16.13 -11.52 7.14
CA LYS A 24 -16.71 -12.35 8.22
C LYS A 24 -16.06 -12.12 9.57
N ALA A 25 -14.77 -11.76 9.56
CA ALA A 25 -14.00 -11.48 10.77
C ALA A 25 -14.07 -10.00 11.21
N ASP A 26 -14.84 -9.16 10.52
CA ASP A 26 -14.91 -7.71 10.73
C ASP A 26 -13.52 -7.03 10.73
N ILE A 27 -12.65 -7.49 9.82
CA ILE A 27 -11.30 -6.94 9.67
C ILE A 27 -11.29 -5.96 8.49
N ALA A 28 -11.05 -4.69 8.79
CA ALA A 28 -10.86 -3.66 7.76
C ALA A 28 -9.62 -3.95 6.90
N TYR A 29 -9.72 -3.70 5.60
CA TYR A 29 -8.63 -3.87 4.64
C TYR A 29 -8.61 -2.74 3.62
N ALA A 30 -7.46 -2.53 2.97
CA ALA A 30 -7.26 -1.54 1.91
C ALA A 30 -6.22 -2.03 0.89
N GLY A 31 -6.21 -1.42 -0.30
CA GLY A 31 -5.21 -1.64 -1.33
C GLY A 31 -5.74 -2.35 -2.58
N LEU A 32 -7.02 -2.70 -2.64
CA LEU A 32 -7.61 -3.36 -3.79
C LEU A 32 -8.16 -2.34 -4.80
N ARG A 33 -7.54 -2.29 -5.96
CA ARG A 33 -7.90 -1.34 -7.03
C ARG A 33 -9.36 -1.50 -7.44
N LYS A 34 -10.07 -0.37 -7.57
CA LYS A 34 -11.49 -0.28 -7.97
C LYS A 34 -12.49 -0.96 -7.01
N LYS A 35 -12.04 -1.55 -5.90
CA LYS A 35 -12.94 -2.19 -4.92
C LYS A 35 -12.81 -1.56 -3.54
N CYS A 36 -11.63 -1.63 -2.94
CA CYS A 36 -11.35 -1.09 -1.61
C CYS A 36 -9.92 -0.53 -1.60
N GLU A 37 -9.74 0.66 -2.15
CA GLU A 37 -8.42 1.28 -2.29
C GLU A 37 -7.94 1.87 -0.97
N THR A 38 -8.89 2.41 -0.20
CA THR A 38 -8.65 3.01 1.12
C THR A 38 -9.66 2.48 2.13
N THR A 39 -9.36 2.60 3.41
CA THR A 39 -10.33 2.34 4.48
C THR A 39 -10.16 3.39 5.59
N VAL A 40 -11.23 3.61 6.35
CA VAL A 40 -11.21 4.49 7.51
C VAL A 40 -11.63 3.68 8.73
N VAL A 41 -10.82 3.72 9.76
CA VAL A 41 -11.12 3.12 11.05
C VAL A 41 -11.21 4.19 12.12
N ILE A 42 -12.10 4.00 13.10
CA ILE A 42 -12.26 4.94 14.22
C ILE A 42 -11.66 4.28 15.46
N ARG A 43 -10.77 5.02 16.12
CA ARG A 43 -10.16 4.61 17.40
C ARG A 43 -10.09 5.81 18.32
N ASN A 44 -10.61 5.66 19.55
CA ASN A 44 -10.65 6.73 20.55
C ASN A 44 -11.24 8.05 20.02
N GLY A 45 -12.32 7.95 19.21
CA GLY A 45 -12.97 9.10 18.59
C GLY A 45 -12.20 9.74 17.41
N LYS A 46 -11.05 9.22 17.03
CA LYS A 46 -10.24 9.69 15.91
C LYS A 46 -10.47 8.86 14.66
N ARG A 47 -10.54 9.53 13.51
CA ARG A 47 -10.66 8.92 12.19
C ARG A 47 -9.25 8.67 11.64
N ILE A 48 -8.92 7.42 11.39
CA ILE A 48 -7.64 7.00 10.83
C ILE A 48 -7.88 6.50 9.42
N GLY A 49 -7.41 7.24 8.44
CA GLY A 49 -7.43 6.85 7.03
C GLY A 49 -6.23 5.96 6.71
N ILE A 50 -6.48 4.85 6.04
CA ILE A 50 -5.43 3.88 5.67
C ILE A 50 -5.52 3.64 4.18
N CYS A 51 -4.39 3.75 3.48
CA CYS A 51 -4.23 3.33 2.09
C CYS A 51 -3.03 2.42 1.93
N CYS A 52 -3.14 1.45 1.02
CA CYS A 52 -2.13 0.43 0.81
C CYS A 52 -1.81 0.32 -0.68
N PHE A 53 -0.53 0.17 -0.98
CA PHE A 53 -0.01 0.14 -2.36
C PHE A 53 0.89 -1.07 -2.59
N SER A 54 0.90 -1.57 -3.81
CA SER A 54 1.86 -2.58 -4.22
C SER A 54 2.08 -2.57 -5.74
N PRO A 55 3.16 -3.16 -6.27
CA PRO A 55 3.46 -3.17 -7.69
C PRO A 55 2.69 -4.28 -8.43
N ASN A 56 1.36 -4.28 -8.33
CA ASN A 56 0.51 -5.30 -8.93
C ASN A 56 -0.70 -4.66 -9.62
N ALA A 57 -1.17 -5.25 -10.71
CA ALA A 57 -2.27 -4.72 -11.52
C ALA A 57 -3.62 -4.72 -10.80
N VAL A 58 -3.83 -5.64 -9.84
CA VAL A 58 -5.09 -5.74 -9.08
C VAL A 58 -5.10 -4.89 -7.81
N THR A 59 -3.95 -4.36 -7.43
CA THR A 59 -3.79 -3.46 -6.26
C THR A 59 -3.69 -2.00 -6.71
N VAL A 60 -3.75 -1.07 -5.76
CA VAL A 60 -3.40 0.32 -6.03
C VAL A 60 -1.89 0.38 -6.25
N ASN A 61 -1.49 0.82 -7.45
CA ASN A 61 -0.12 0.65 -7.91
C ASN A 61 0.82 1.72 -7.32
N ILE A 62 1.90 1.27 -6.68
CA ILE A 62 2.95 2.12 -6.13
C ILE A 62 3.66 2.97 -7.22
N LEU A 63 3.70 2.49 -8.47
CA LEU A 63 4.33 3.20 -9.58
C LEU A 63 3.55 4.44 -10.03
N ASN A 64 2.26 4.54 -9.69
CA ASN A 64 1.43 5.70 -9.99
C ASN A 64 1.39 6.68 -8.83
N ILE A 65 2.47 7.44 -8.64
CA ILE A 65 2.64 8.40 -7.55
C ILE A 65 1.56 9.49 -7.58
N THR A 66 1.17 9.96 -8.76
CA THR A 66 0.11 10.98 -8.90
C THR A 66 -1.21 10.48 -8.35
N TYR A 67 -1.60 9.25 -8.67
CA TYR A 67 -2.82 8.65 -8.13
C TYR A 67 -2.71 8.39 -6.63
N ALA A 68 -1.57 7.90 -6.17
CA ALA A 68 -1.32 7.66 -4.74
C ALA A 68 -1.47 8.95 -3.91
N THR A 69 -0.86 10.05 -4.35
CA THR A 69 -0.97 11.34 -3.67
C THR A 69 -2.39 11.89 -3.68
N THR A 70 -3.17 11.64 -4.74
CA THR A 70 -4.60 12.01 -4.80
C THR A 70 -5.40 11.27 -3.74
N LEU A 71 -5.17 9.96 -3.55
CA LEU A 71 -5.84 9.18 -2.50
C LEU A 71 -5.45 9.67 -1.10
N VAL A 72 -4.17 9.97 -0.86
CA VAL A 72 -3.69 10.49 0.42
C VAL A 72 -4.35 11.83 0.74
N ARG A 73 -4.39 12.78 -0.20
CA ARG A 73 -5.07 14.07 -0.03
C ARG A 73 -6.55 13.91 0.31
N SER A 74 -7.23 13.02 -0.42
CA SER A 74 -8.65 12.72 -0.16
C SER A 74 -8.90 12.15 1.24
N LEU A 75 -7.98 11.34 1.76
CA LEU A 75 -8.05 10.87 3.15
C LEU A 75 -7.74 11.99 4.14
N ARG A 76 -6.75 12.83 3.86
CA ARG A 76 -6.36 13.97 4.73
C ARG A 76 -7.52 14.92 4.99
N GLU A 77 -8.35 15.18 3.99
CA GLU A 77 -9.51 16.08 4.11
C GLU A 77 -10.58 15.59 5.11
N LYS A 78 -10.66 14.28 5.34
CA LYS A 78 -11.75 13.66 6.14
C LYS A 78 -11.26 12.84 7.34
N CYS A 79 -9.97 12.74 7.56
CA CYS A 79 -9.38 11.93 8.64
C CYS A 79 -8.45 12.77 9.51
N ASP A 80 -8.39 12.43 10.80
CA ASP A 80 -7.47 13.04 11.76
C ASP A 80 -6.03 12.58 11.49
N TYR A 81 -5.86 11.31 11.09
CA TYR A 81 -4.58 10.70 10.75
C TYR A 81 -4.67 9.94 9.43
N VAL A 82 -3.59 9.96 8.66
CA VAL A 82 -3.46 9.20 7.41
C VAL A 82 -2.21 8.34 7.47
N ILE A 83 -2.42 7.03 7.30
CA ILE A 83 -1.37 6.02 7.29
C ILE A 83 -1.27 5.41 5.90
N VAL A 84 -0.07 5.42 5.35
CA VAL A 84 0.28 4.77 4.08
C VAL A 84 1.11 3.53 4.36
N SER A 85 0.67 2.40 3.84
CA SER A 85 1.45 1.16 3.83
C SER A 85 1.75 0.76 2.39
N PHE A 86 2.95 0.31 2.08
CA PHE A 86 3.25 -0.18 0.75
C PHE A 86 4.10 -1.45 0.77
N HIS A 87 3.95 -2.26 -0.29
CA HIS A 87 4.90 -3.27 -0.69
C HIS A 87 5.64 -2.72 -1.91
N GLY A 88 6.96 -2.66 -1.84
CA GLY A 88 7.76 -2.09 -2.93
C GLY A 88 9.25 -2.18 -2.64
N GLY A 89 10.05 -1.69 -3.57
CA GLY A 89 11.48 -1.80 -3.52
C GLY A 89 12.01 -3.18 -3.92
N GLY A 90 13.31 -3.26 -4.14
CA GLY A 90 14.02 -4.50 -4.45
C GLY A 90 14.10 -5.44 -3.25
N GLU A 91 14.47 -6.68 -3.51
CA GLU A 91 14.67 -7.73 -2.49
C GLU A 91 16.10 -8.24 -2.54
N GLY A 92 16.64 -8.65 -1.38
CA GLY A 92 17.99 -9.17 -1.27
C GLY A 92 18.97 -8.21 -0.59
N LYS A 93 20.21 -8.67 -0.46
CA LYS A 93 21.27 -7.96 0.31
C LYS A 93 21.64 -6.60 -0.28
N GLU A 94 21.51 -6.43 -1.60
CA GLU A 94 21.78 -5.17 -2.30
C GLU A 94 20.78 -4.07 -1.96
N PHE A 95 19.58 -4.42 -1.43
CA PHE A 95 18.53 -3.49 -1.08
C PHE A 95 18.34 -3.30 0.44
N LEU A 96 19.39 -3.57 1.23
CA LEU A 96 19.37 -3.29 2.67
C LEU A 96 19.24 -1.80 2.99
N HIS A 97 19.65 -0.95 2.06
CA HIS A 97 19.51 0.50 2.14
C HIS A 97 18.71 1.01 0.96
N VAL A 98 17.84 1.98 1.20
CA VAL A 98 17.03 2.61 0.16
C VAL A 98 17.94 3.34 -0.83
N THR A 99 17.85 2.99 -2.11
CA THR A 99 18.75 3.48 -3.17
C THR A 99 18.43 4.88 -3.67
N ARG A 100 17.24 5.40 -3.41
CA ARG A 100 16.65 6.64 -3.99
C ARG A 100 16.42 6.58 -5.50
N GLU A 101 16.53 5.41 -6.10
CA GLU A 101 16.32 5.16 -7.51
C GLU A 101 15.15 4.18 -7.70
N GLU A 102 14.79 3.91 -8.95
CA GLU A 102 13.83 2.86 -9.25
C GLU A 102 14.48 1.50 -9.00
N GLU A 103 13.85 0.71 -8.16
CA GLU A 103 14.32 -0.61 -7.79
C GLU A 103 13.56 -1.70 -8.53
N PHE A 104 14.24 -2.81 -8.80
CA PHE A 104 13.70 -3.93 -9.55
C PHE A 104 13.84 -5.24 -8.76
N CYS A 105 12.88 -6.14 -8.97
CA CYS A 105 12.94 -7.49 -8.44
C CYS A 105 12.42 -8.46 -9.50
N PHE A 106 13.23 -9.45 -9.87
CA PHE A 106 12.94 -10.39 -10.96
C PHE A 106 12.54 -9.70 -12.29
N GLY A 107 13.19 -8.60 -12.63
CA GLY A 107 12.92 -7.82 -13.84
C GLY A 107 11.64 -6.97 -13.81
N GLN A 108 10.92 -6.95 -12.70
CA GLN A 108 9.75 -6.09 -12.51
C GLN A 108 10.11 -4.84 -11.72
N SER A 109 9.63 -3.68 -12.18
CA SER A 109 9.76 -2.45 -11.41
C SER A 109 9.01 -2.57 -10.08
N ARG A 110 9.69 -2.24 -9.00
CA ARG A 110 9.19 -2.18 -7.63
C ARG A 110 9.06 -0.76 -7.12
N GLY A 111 9.35 0.21 -8.01
CA GLY A 111 9.22 1.64 -7.78
C GLY A 111 10.43 2.27 -7.10
N ASN A 112 10.44 3.60 -7.11
CA ASN A 112 11.32 4.40 -6.29
C ASN A 112 10.64 4.65 -4.95
N VAL A 113 10.96 3.80 -3.96
CA VAL A 113 10.30 3.83 -2.64
C VAL A 113 10.60 5.11 -1.86
N TYR A 114 11.77 5.71 -2.08
CA TYR A 114 12.13 7.00 -1.49
C TYR A 114 11.20 8.11 -2.01
N LEU A 115 11.13 8.25 -3.33
CA LEU A 115 10.27 9.27 -3.97
C LEU A 115 8.81 9.06 -3.61
N PHE A 116 8.32 7.83 -3.62
CA PHE A 116 6.95 7.49 -3.25
C PHE A 116 6.63 7.90 -1.80
N ALA A 117 7.51 7.54 -0.85
CA ALA A 117 7.29 7.86 0.55
C ALA A 117 7.26 9.37 0.79
N HIS A 118 8.21 10.11 0.22
CA HIS A 118 8.24 11.57 0.32
C HIS A 118 6.99 12.21 -0.30
N ALA A 119 6.58 11.78 -1.48
CA ALA A 119 5.37 12.30 -2.12
C ALA A 119 4.10 12.05 -1.29
N CYS A 120 4.00 10.90 -0.60
CA CYS A 120 2.89 10.61 0.29
C CYS A 120 2.88 11.50 1.54
N ILE A 121 4.05 11.76 2.14
CA ILE A 121 4.19 12.70 3.28
C ILE A 121 3.79 14.11 2.84
N ASP A 122 4.31 14.59 1.72
CA ASP A 122 4.00 15.92 1.18
C ASP A 122 2.50 16.06 0.83
N ALA A 123 1.85 14.95 0.47
CA ALA A 123 0.40 14.92 0.22
C ALA A 123 -0.46 14.91 1.50
N GLY A 124 0.14 14.73 2.69
CA GLY A 124 -0.52 14.80 3.98
C GLY A 124 -0.59 13.48 4.76
N ALA A 125 0.20 12.48 4.41
CA ALA A 125 0.34 11.28 5.25
C ALA A 125 1.12 11.61 6.54
N ASP A 126 0.63 11.13 7.68
CA ASP A 126 1.31 11.25 8.97
C ASP A 126 2.35 10.15 9.18
N LEU A 127 2.13 8.99 8.54
CA LEU A 127 3.02 7.85 8.60
C LEU A 127 3.05 7.14 7.26
N VAL A 128 4.25 6.86 6.76
CA VAL A 128 4.49 5.99 5.61
C VAL A 128 5.43 4.88 6.02
N PHE A 129 5.04 3.62 5.80
CA PHE A 129 5.91 2.49 6.05
C PHE A 129 5.80 1.46 4.92
N GLY A 130 6.94 0.90 4.57
CA GLY A 130 7.08 -0.09 3.51
C GLY A 130 7.53 -1.44 4.03
N HIS A 131 7.35 -2.42 3.19
CA HIS A 131 7.91 -3.76 3.33
C HIS A 131 8.13 -4.33 1.93
N GLY A 132 8.98 -5.35 1.83
CA GLY A 132 9.32 -5.96 0.55
C GLY A 132 10.74 -6.50 0.55
N ALA A 133 11.69 -5.77 1.14
CA ALA A 133 13.04 -6.26 1.33
C ALA A 133 13.00 -7.48 2.26
N SER A 134 13.09 -8.66 1.68
CA SER A 134 13.17 -9.93 2.42
C SER A 134 14.62 -10.42 2.38
N LEU A 135 15.23 -10.48 3.56
CA LEU A 135 16.50 -11.20 3.75
C LEU A 135 16.17 -12.68 3.91
N ARG A 136 16.58 -13.48 2.96
CA ARG A 136 16.65 -14.94 3.09
C ARG A 136 18.10 -15.35 3.33
#